data_149f04a6727549ce214c9800d8d0daf5
#
_entry.id   149f04a6727549ce214c9800d8d0daf5
#
_cell.length_a   1.000
_cell.length_b   1.000
_cell.length_c   1.000
_cell.angle_alpha   90.00
_cell.angle_beta   90.00
_cell.angle_gamma   90.00
#
_symmetry.space_group_name_H-M   'P 1'
#
loop_
_entity.id
_entity.type
_entity.pdbx_description
1 polymer ?
#
loop_
_entity_poly.entity_id
_entity_poly.type
_entity_poly.pdbx_seq_one_letter_code
_entity_poly.pdbx_strand_id
1 'polypeptide(L)'
;MLKRRQLFSSCLMTIMATLLFCLNAGAQNTTPDSTKLITGDIILIGNKITKSSVILRELTFHKGDTISTADIPQLIRRSEENLQNTSLFNNVHITWLQDGFKANIYVLVAERWYIFPVPVFEIAERNFNVWWQEKDFSRVIYGGILNWNNFRGRNETVAATIRLGYIQRFSFYYSFPSITRNQKTGLTLSYAYSRVHQTPVETLNNKTEYFKDSEGYSRKENGGSIVLSFRPKINVTHYVEAGFRHASVEDTVISLNENYFSEGNKTNYGILRYYLKVEHRDLAVYATKGYFFDIEAVKNGLPFLNEGVDMTYILSHYKKFFPLSSHWNFNFGVSGKYNVQGKVPYYFTKALGYGKDFIRGYEYYVIDGQNFSLLKSNIRFTLLPKHEIHAGFIPLDKFATIPYAFYINLYGDAGYVWDNQFKSGNPLVNSWQYGFGAGIDFVTYYDMVFRLEYSINKLGESGIFLHFTSSI
;
A
#
# COMPACT_ATOMS: atom_id res chain seq x y z
N MET A 1 33.02 32.88 -9.24
CA MET A 1 32.06 31.80 -8.92
C MET A 1 31.03 32.13 -7.82
N LEU A 2 31.34 32.99 -6.86
CA LEU A 2 30.41 33.36 -5.76
C LEU A 2 29.14 34.15 -6.19
N LYS A 3 29.25 35.05 -7.15
CA LYS A 3 28.09 35.87 -7.61
C LYS A 3 26.98 35.04 -8.31
N ARG A 4 27.31 33.95 -8.98
CA ARG A 4 26.29 33.08 -9.61
C ARG A 4 25.48 32.22 -8.59
N ARG A 5 26.07 31.84 -7.45
CA ARG A 5 25.37 31.13 -6.39
C ARG A 5 24.36 32.02 -5.64
N GLN A 6 24.66 33.28 -5.46
CA GLN A 6 23.70 34.19 -4.80
C GLN A 6 22.49 34.51 -5.67
N LEU A 7 22.66 34.65 -6.99
CA LEU A 7 21.54 34.86 -7.93
C LEU A 7 20.59 33.63 -8.00
N PHE A 8 21.13 32.41 -7.94
CA PHE A 8 20.32 31.22 -7.95
C PHE A 8 19.52 31.05 -6.65
N SER A 9 20.12 31.39 -5.50
CA SER A 9 19.45 31.35 -4.19
C SER A 9 18.34 32.40 -4.08
N SER A 10 18.54 33.62 -4.60
CA SER A 10 17.51 34.65 -4.62
C SER A 10 16.34 34.30 -5.53
N CYS A 11 16.60 33.73 -6.70
CA CYS A 11 15.54 33.33 -7.64
C CYS A 11 14.67 32.18 -7.06
N LEU A 12 15.29 31.23 -6.39
CA LEU A 12 14.58 30.11 -5.73
C LEU A 12 13.71 30.58 -4.55
N MET A 13 14.23 31.53 -3.75
CA MET A 13 13.46 32.16 -2.66
C MET A 13 12.28 33.00 -3.17
N THR A 14 12.46 33.74 -4.28
CA THR A 14 11.38 34.53 -4.87
C THR A 14 10.28 33.65 -5.47
N ILE A 15 10.64 32.55 -6.13
CA ILE A 15 9.66 31.54 -6.65
C ILE A 15 8.91 30.88 -5.52
N MET A 16 9.58 30.54 -4.42
CA MET A 16 8.94 29.95 -3.25
C MET A 16 8.03 30.94 -2.51
N ALA A 17 8.38 32.22 -2.44
CA ALA A 17 7.57 33.28 -1.86
C ALA A 17 6.32 33.58 -2.72
N THR A 18 6.43 33.60 -4.05
CA THR A 18 5.29 33.79 -4.96
C THR A 18 4.34 32.58 -4.94
N LEU A 19 4.84 31.36 -4.83
CA LEU A 19 4.01 30.15 -4.63
C LEU A 19 3.24 30.19 -3.30
N LEU A 20 3.86 30.67 -2.22
CA LEU A 20 3.20 30.85 -0.93
C LEU A 20 2.15 31.98 -0.93
N PHE A 21 2.33 33.02 -1.73
CA PHE A 21 1.37 34.13 -1.84
C PHE A 21 0.12 33.76 -2.66
N CYS A 22 0.26 32.91 -3.68
CA CYS A 22 -0.88 32.40 -4.47
C CYS A 22 -1.78 31.44 -3.68
N LEU A 23 -1.32 30.88 -2.56
CA LEU A 23 -2.12 29.98 -1.72
C LEU A 23 -3.08 30.71 -0.76
N ASN A 24 -2.99 32.06 -0.64
CA ASN A 24 -3.82 32.86 0.26
C ASN A 24 -4.87 33.73 -0.43
N ALA A 25 -5.16 33.53 -1.71
CA ALA A 25 -6.33 34.15 -2.35
C ALA A 25 -7.60 33.46 -1.85
N GLY A 26 -8.01 33.77 -0.63
CA GLY A 26 -9.27 33.33 -0.07
C GLY A 26 -10.45 33.92 -0.85
N ALA A 27 -11.15 33.08 -1.60
CA ALA A 27 -12.46 33.42 -2.11
C ALA A 27 -13.36 33.75 -0.90
N GLN A 28 -13.91 34.96 -0.86
CA GLN A 28 -14.98 35.31 0.06
C GLN A 28 -16.20 34.46 -0.33
N ASN A 29 -16.40 33.35 0.37
CA ASN A 29 -17.65 32.59 0.31
C ASN A 29 -18.73 33.44 0.97
N THR A 30 -19.64 34.01 0.17
CA THR A 30 -20.94 34.42 0.65
C THR A 30 -21.63 33.17 1.19
N THR A 31 -21.79 33.07 2.51
CA THR A 31 -22.52 31.98 3.18
C THR A 31 -23.95 32.02 2.71
N PRO A 32 -24.46 30.99 2.00
CA PRO A 32 -25.89 30.88 1.76
C PRO A 32 -26.59 30.71 3.11
N ASP A 33 -27.80 31.29 3.20
CA ASP A 33 -28.66 31.16 4.36
C ASP A 33 -28.88 29.66 4.66
N SER A 34 -28.13 29.13 5.64
CA SER A 34 -28.05 27.69 5.86
C SER A 34 -29.07 27.29 6.91
N THR A 35 -30.21 26.78 6.46
CA THR A 35 -31.18 26.13 7.35
C THR A 35 -30.57 24.93 8.02
N LYS A 36 -30.74 24.78 9.34
CA LYS A 36 -30.32 23.58 10.08
C LYS A 36 -31.43 22.54 10.01
N LEU A 37 -31.09 21.33 9.63
CA LEU A 37 -31.97 20.18 9.62
C LEU A 37 -31.47 19.12 10.60
N ILE A 38 -32.39 18.31 11.11
CA ILE A 38 -32.08 17.15 11.93
C ILE A 38 -32.00 15.94 10.98
N THR A 39 -30.94 15.15 11.07
CA THR A 39 -30.84 13.88 10.36
C THR A 39 -31.97 12.96 10.82
N GLY A 40 -32.90 12.67 9.93
CA GLY A 40 -34.05 11.80 10.15
C GLY A 40 -33.69 10.31 10.07
N ASP A 41 -34.51 9.55 9.37
CA ASP A 41 -34.25 8.13 9.17
C ASP A 41 -33.16 7.92 8.11
N ILE A 42 -32.31 6.90 8.35
CA ILE A 42 -31.29 6.45 7.41
C ILE A 42 -31.75 5.10 6.86
N ILE A 43 -32.16 5.08 5.61
CA ILE A 43 -32.74 3.93 4.93
C ILE A 43 -31.63 3.31 4.04
N LEU A 44 -31.32 2.02 4.29
CA LEU A 44 -30.30 1.28 3.56
C LEU A 44 -30.99 0.39 2.51
N ILE A 45 -30.49 0.43 1.28
CA ILE A 45 -31.04 -0.32 0.14
C ILE A 45 -29.91 -1.05 -0.57
N GLY A 46 -30.09 -2.36 -0.83
CA GLY A 46 -29.14 -3.18 -1.60
C GLY A 46 -28.14 -3.98 -0.76
N ASN A 47 -28.08 -3.80 0.55
CA ASN A 47 -27.19 -4.54 1.46
C ASN A 47 -27.78 -5.92 1.83
N LYS A 48 -27.69 -6.86 0.91
CA LYS A 48 -28.24 -8.25 1.10
C LYS A 48 -27.42 -9.09 2.07
N ILE A 49 -26.10 -8.94 2.05
CA ILE A 49 -25.12 -9.67 2.87
C ILE A 49 -24.57 -8.78 3.97
N THR A 50 -24.15 -7.57 3.62
CA THR A 50 -23.50 -6.62 4.52
C THR A 50 -24.46 -6.15 5.62
N LYS A 51 -24.05 -6.29 6.88
CA LYS A 51 -24.84 -5.82 8.03
C LYS A 51 -24.97 -4.31 8.02
N SER A 52 -26.15 -3.80 8.38
CA SER A 52 -26.42 -2.36 8.45
C SER A 52 -25.41 -1.60 9.30
N SER A 53 -24.95 -2.20 10.40
CA SER A 53 -23.96 -1.59 11.30
C SER A 53 -22.61 -1.31 10.60
N VAL A 54 -22.24 -2.08 9.58
CA VAL A 54 -21.01 -1.87 8.81
C VAL A 54 -21.12 -0.63 7.93
N ILE A 55 -22.31 -0.41 7.33
CA ILE A 55 -22.59 0.75 6.49
C ILE A 55 -22.69 2.01 7.35
N LEU A 56 -23.53 1.96 8.41
CA LEU A 56 -23.78 3.11 9.29
C LEU A 56 -22.49 3.64 9.95
N ARG A 57 -21.53 2.77 10.24
CA ARG A 57 -20.22 3.14 10.81
C ARG A 57 -19.40 4.04 9.90
N GLU A 58 -19.54 3.92 8.59
CA GLU A 58 -18.73 4.66 7.60
C GLU A 58 -19.38 6.01 7.22
N LEU A 59 -20.61 6.27 7.66
CA LEU A 59 -21.28 7.53 7.42
C LEU A 59 -20.68 8.64 8.30
N THR A 60 -20.62 9.86 7.77
CA THR A 60 -20.13 11.06 8.48
C THR A 60 -21.21 11.75 9.30
N PHE A 61 -22.42 11.23 9.31
CA PHE A 61 -23.60 11.71 10.04
C PHE A 61 -24.36 10.53 10.65
N HIS A 62 -25.11 10.79 11.73
CA HIS A 62 -25.93 9.81 12.42
C HIS A 62 -27.34 10.32 12.61
N LYS A 63 -28.30 9.44 12.81
CA LYS A 63 -29.68 9.82 13.12
C LYS A 63 -29.70 10.72 14.36
N GLY A 64 -30.36 11.87 14.24
CA GLY A 64 -30.46 12.88 15.30
C GLY A 64 -29.39 13.98 15.24
N ASP A 65 -28.36 13.87 14.41
CA ASP A 65 -27.37 14.93 14.23
C ASP A 65 -28.03 16.18 13.61
N THR A 66 -27.61 17.36 14.06
CA THR A 66 -27.99 18.63 13.45
C THR A 66 -26.99 19.00 12.39
N ILE A 67 -27.42 19.08 11.13
CA ILE A 67 -26.58 19.38 9.97
C ILE A 67 -27.08 20.63 9.26
N SER A 68 -26.15 21.40 8.70
CA SER A 68 -26.48 22.53 7.81
C SER A 68 -26.79 22.02 6.40
N THR A 69 -27.82 22.56 5.76
CA THR A 69 -28.13 22.23 4.37
C THR A 69 -26.95 22.48 3.42
N ALA A 70 -26.12 23.48 3.71
CA ALA A 70 -24.92 23.79 2.94
C ALA A 70 -23.85 22.67 3.05
N ASP A 71 -23.80 21.95 4.18
CA ASP A 71 -22.79 20.90 4.42
C ASP A 71 -23.21 19.52 3.88
N ILE A 72 -24.51 19.31 3.64
CA ILE A 72 -25.05 18.01 3.21
C ILE A 72 -24.30 17.43 1.99
N PRO A 73 -24.05 18.18 0.90
CA PRO A 73 -23.36 17.63 -0.27
C PRO A 73 -21.95 17.12 0.06
N GLN A 74 -21.23 17.82 0.94
CA GLN A 74 -19.89 17.41 1.37
C GLN A 74 -19.94 16.18 2.27
N LEU A 75 -20.89 16.11 3.20
CA LEU A 75 -21.07 14.96 4.10
C LEU A 75 -21.47 13.71 3.32
N ILE A 76 -22.38 13.82 2.36
CA ILE A 76 -22.78 12.73 1.46
C ILE A 76 -21.58 12.23 0.68
N ARG A 77 -20.89 13.12 -0.04
CA ARG A 77 -19.71 12.72 -0.83
C ARG A 77 -18.66 12.01 0.04
N ARG A 78 -18.39 12.53 1.24
CA ARG A 78 -17.42 11.90 2.14
C ARG A 78 -17.87 10.54 2.62
N SER A 79 -19.16 10.36 2.88
CA SER A 79 -19.74 9.07 3.25
C SER A 79 -19.68 8.06 2.09
N GLU A 80 -19.93 8.49 0.86
CA GLU A 80 -19.77 7.66 -0.34
C GLU A 80 -18.31 7.23 -0.53
N GLU A 81 -17.35 8.16 -0.40
CA GLU A 81 -15.91 7.87 -0.44
C GLU A 81 -15.50 6.85 0.64
N ASN A 82 -15.98 7.01 1.87
CA ASN A 82 -15.69 6.08 2.97
C ASN A 82 -16.24 4.67 2.69
N LEU A 83 -17.50 4.57 2.25
CA LEU A 83 -18.11 3.29 1.90
C LEU A 83 -17.41 2.63 0.72
N GLN A 84 -17.03 3.39 -0.30
CA GLN A 84 -16.29 2.90 -1.45
C GLN A 84 -14.90 2.37 -1.04
N ASN A 85 -14.23 3.07 -0.11
CA ASN A 85 -12.93 2.67 0.43
C ASN A 85 -12.98 1.41 1.31
N THR A 86 -14.17 0.94 1.72
CA THR A 86 -14.31 -0.39 2.35
C THR A 86 -14.07 -1.54 1.39
N SER A 87 -14.12 -1.28 0.08
CA SER A 87 -14.07 -2.29 -1.00
C SER A 87 -15.18 -3.35 -0.92
N LEU A 88 -16.29 -3.04 -0.22
CA LEU A 88 -17.45 -3.94 -0.12
C LEU A 88 -18.47 -3.73 -1.24
N PHE A 89 -18.43 -2.59 -1.91
CA PHE A 89 -19.44 -2.17 -2.87
C PHE A 89 -18.82 -1.84 -4.23
N ASN A 90 -19.51 -2.23 -5.31
CA ASN A 90 -19.19 -1.82 -6.67
C ASN A 90 -19.61 -0.37 -6.89
N ASN A 91 -20.78 -0.02 -6.35
CA ASN A 91 -21.33 1.33 -6.43
C ASN A 91 -21.98 1.72 -5.10
N VAL A 92 -21.85 2.99 -4.74
CA VAL A 92 -22.49 3.62 -3.58
C VAL A 92 -23.07 4.93 -4.05
N HIS A 93 -24.35 5.13 -3.77
CA HIS A 93 -25.04 6.38 -4.04
C HIS A 93 -25.87 6.79 -2.82
N ILE A 94 -25.67 8.01 -2.34
CA ILE A 94 -26.40 8.56 -1.20
C ILE A 94 -27.20 9.76 -1.66
N THR A 95 -28.49 9.74 -1.36
CA THR A 95 -29.39 10.87 -1.62
C THR A 95 -30.16 11.20 -0.35
N TRP A 96 -30.82 12.34 -0.34
CA TRP A 96 -31.63 12.77 0.79
C TRP A 96 -32.89 13.49 0.36
N LEU A 97 -33.89 13.45 1.22
CA LEU A 97 -35.18 14.16 1.03
C LEU A 97 -35.48 14.93 2.32
N GLN A 98 -35.88 16.17 2.14
CA GLN A 98 -36.34 16.99 3.27
C GLN A 98 -37.80 16.67 3.60
N ASP A 99 -38.07 16.47 4.88
CA ASP A 99 -39.41 16.29 5.45
C ASP A 99 -39.53 17.22 6.68
N GLY A 100 -40.11 18.38 6.48
CA GLY A 100 -40.17 19.45 7.46
C GLY A 100 -38.77 19.89 7.91
N PHE A 101 -38.45 19.70 9.18
CA PHE A 101 -37.10 20.01 9.76
C PHE A 101 -36.17 18.81 9.73
N LYS A 102 -36.53 17.72 9.07
CA LYS A 102 -35.69 16.48 8.99
C LYS A 102 -35.14 16.29 7.59
N ALA A 103 -33.91 15.76 7.52
CA ALA A 103 -33.29 15.23 6.32
C ALA A 103 -33.27 13.70 6.40
N ASN A 104 -34.17 13.03 5.67
CA ASN A 104 -34.18 11.58 5.55
C ASN A 104 -33.15 11.15 4.50
N ILE A 105 -32.28 10.21 4.85
CA ILE A 105 -31.11 9.81 4.03
C ILE A 105 -31.35 8.42 3.45
N TYR A 106 -31.11 8.27 2.15
CA TYR A 106 -31.21 7.00 1.44
C TYR A 106 -29.82 6.59 0.97
N VAL A 107 -29.33 5.44 1.45
CA VAL A 107 -28.03 4.88 1.10
C VAL A 107 -28.25 3.67 0.20
N LEU A 108 -27.98 3.81 -1.08
CA LEU A 108 -28.10 2.76 -2.08
C LEU A 108 -26.73 2.15 -2.32
N VAL A 109 -26.61 0.83 -2.16
CA VAL A 109 -25.35 0.11 -2.36
C VAL A 109 -25.53 -1.07 -3.30
N ALA A 110 -24.54 -1.31 -4.14
CA ALA A 110 -24.40 -2.52 -4.94
C ALA A 110 -23.23 -3.33 -4.42
N GLU A 111 -23.50 -4.46 -3.78
CA GLU A 111 -22.47 -5.28 -3.15
C GLU A 111 -21.55 -5.93 -4.17
N ARG A 112 -20.24 -6.00 -3.86
CA ARG A 112 -19.25 -6.75 -4.61
C ARG A 112 -19.43 -8.27 -4.43
N TRP A 113 -18.72 -9.03 -5.24
CA TRP A 113 -18.46 -10.43 -4.96
C TRP A 113 -17.46 -10.54 -3.81
N TYR A 114 -17.64 -11.49 -2.90
CA TYR A 114 -16.84 -11.56 -1.67
C TYR A 114 -15.95 -12.80 -1.57
N ILE A 115 -16.19 -13.82 -2.39
CA ILE A 115 -15.46 -15.09 -2.32
C ILE A 115 -14.59 -15.21 -3.57
N PHE A 116 -13.29 -15.10 -3.40
CA PHE A 116 -12.32 -15.16 -4.50
C PHE A 116 -11.43 -16.40 -4.36
N PRO A 117 -11.80 -17.53 -4.96
CA PRO A 117 -10.87 -18.62 -5.19
C PRO A 117 -9.97 -18.24 -6.36
N VAL A 118 -8.74 -17.85 -6.09
CA VAL A 118 -7.78 -17.40 -7.10
C VAL A 118 -6.77 -18.52 -7.32
N PRO A 119 -6.73 -19.15 -8.50
CA PRO A 119 -5.64 -20.05 -8.85
C PRO A 119 -4.34 -19.28 -8.91
N VAL A 120 -3.28 -19.83 -8.36
CA VAL A 120 -1.93 -19.26 -8.39
C VAL A 120 -1.15 -19.96 -9.48
N PHE A 121 -0.61 -19.21 -10.40
CA PHE A 121 0.42 -19.62 -11.31
C PHE A 121 1.37 -18.44 -11.49
N GLU A 122 2.49 -18.48 -10.77
CA GLU A 122 3.43 -17.38 -10.68
C GLU A 122 4.85 -17.90 -10.94
N ILE A 123 5.74 -17.00 -11.25
CA ILE A 123 7.17 -17.26 -11.31
C ILE A 123 7.82 -16.55 -10.14
N ALA A 124 8.71 -17.26 -9.44
CA ALA A 124 9.35 -16.78 -8.23
C ALA A 124 10.43 -15.73 -8.53
N GLU A 125 10.00 -14.60 -9.08
CA GLU A 125 10.87 -13.46 -9.30
C GLU A 125 10.42 -12.24 -8.50
N ARG A 126 11.35 -11.33 -8.26
CA ARG A 126 11.12 -10.11 -7.51
C ARG A 126 10.07 -9.21 -8.16
N ASN A 127 10.09 -9.14 -9.48
CA ASN A 127 9.09 -8.49 -10.32
C ASN A 127 9.07 -9.10 -11.72
N PHE A 128 8.02 -8.81 -12.49
CA PHE A 128 7.85 -9.31 -13.85
C PHE A 128 9.02 -8.92 -14.78
N ASN A 129 9.58 -7.73 -14.61
CA ASN A 129 10.62 -7.21 -15.48
C ASN A 129 11.94 -8.00 -15.33
N VAL A 130 12.29 -8.43 -14.11
CA VAL A 130 13.45 -9.31 -13.86
C VAL A 130 13.23 -10.66 -14.53
N TRP A 131 12.07 -11.28 -14.33
CA TRP A 131 11.76 -12.55 -14.99
C TRP A 131 11.81 -12.44 -16.52
N TRP A 132 11.32 -11.35 -17.10
CA TRP A 132 11.34 -11.14 -18.54
C TRP A 132 12.76 -11.15 -19.13
N GLN A 133 13.76 -10.71 -18.37
CA GLN A 133 15.17 -10.80 -18.74
C GLN A 133 15.71 -12.23 -18.61
N GLU A 134 15.44 -12.89 -17.49
CA GLU A 134 16.03 -14.19 -17.16
C GLU A 134 15.32 -15.36 -17.87
N LYS A 135 14.00 -15.26 -18.05
CA LYS A 135 13.12 -16.27 -18.65
C LYS A 135 13.25 -17.67 -18.03
N ASP A 136 13.56 -17.73 -16.73
CA ASP A 136 13.71 -18.97 -16.00
C ASP A 136 12.34 -19.53 -15.56
N PHE A 137 11.87 -20.55 -16.29
CA PHE A 137 10.64 -21.27 -15.98
C PHE A 137 10.79 -22.34 -14.89
N SER A 138 12.00 -22.63 -14.43
CA SER A 138 12.20 -23.59 -13.33
C SER A 138 11.65 -23.08 -12.00
N ARG A 139 11.40 -21.77 -11.89
CA ARG A 139 10.91 -21.08 -10.68
C ARG A 139 9.40 -20.94 -10.62
N VAL A 140 8.66 -21.92 -11.14
CA VAL A 140 7.19 -21.88 -11.14
C VAL A 140 6.64 -22.14 -9.75
N ILE A 141 5.68 -21.32 -9.36
CA ILE A 141 4.84 -21.49 -8.18
C ILE A 141 3.42 -21.70 -8.64
N TYR A 142 2.76 -22.72 -8.12
CA TYR A 142 1.37 -23.01 -8.43
C TYR A 142 0.57 -23.30 -7.15
N GLY A 143 -0.75 -23.18 -7.21
CA GLY A 143 -1.58 -23.43 -6.06
C GLY A 143 -2.90 -22.68 -6.07
N GLY A 144 -3.33 -22.20 -4.91
CA GLY A 144 -4.57 -21.44 -4.77
C GLY A 144 -4.57 -20.52 -3.57
N ILE A 145 -5.28 -19.42 -3.72
CA ILE A 145 -5.60 -18.48 -2.65
C ILE A 145 -7.11 -18.40 -2.55
N LEU A 146 -7.65 -18.62 -1.36
CA LEU A 146 -9.04 -18.34 -1.05
C LEU A 146 -9.10 -17.03 -0.25
N ASN A 147 -9.73 -16.01 -0.79
CA ASN A 147 -10.06 -14.78 -0.07
C ASN A 147 -11.58 -14.70 0.09
N TRP A 148 -12.06 -14.77 1.31
CA TRP A 148 -13.46 -14.56 1.65
C TRP A 148 -13.61 -13.24 2.41
N ASN A 149 -13.91 -12.19 1.66
CA ASN A 149 -14.18 -10.87 2.19
C ASN A 149 -15.61 -10.79 2.72
N ASN A 150 -15.87 -9.84 3.58
CA ASN A 150 -17.19 -9.65 4.20
C ASN A 150 -17.80 -10.93 4.80
N PHE A 151 -16.94 -11.77 5.36
CA PHE A 151 -17.37 -13.00 6.02
C PHE A 151 -18.43 -12.67 7.07
N ARG A 152 -19.53 -13.42 7.09
CA ARG A 152 -20.71 -13.15 7.92
C ARG A 152 -21.36 -11.77 7.76
N GLY A 153 -21.00 -11.00 6.72
CA GLY A 153 -21.52 -9.65 6.46
C GLY A 153 -20.98 -8.57 7.41
N ARG A 154 -19.90 -8.83 8.13
CA ARG A 154 -19.32 -7.95 9.16
C ARG A 154 -18.03 -7.25 8.72
N ASN A 155 -17.76 -7.24 7.41
CA ASN A 155 -16.49 -6.78 6.86
C ASN A 155 -15.28 -7.57 7.42
N GLU A 156 -15.52 -8.81 7.83
CA GLU A 156 -14.47 -9.74 8.24
C GLU A 156 -13.82 -10.35 7.00
N THR A 157 -12.53 -10.70 7.12
CA THR A 157 -11.79 -11.35 6.04
C THR A 157 -11.20 -12.66 6.54
N VAL A 158 -11.51 -13.77 5.85
CA VAL A 158 -10.84 -15.06 6.00
C VAL A 158 -10.02 -15.28 4.74
N ALA A 159 -8.74 -15.59 4.89
CA ALA A 159 -7.91 -15.95 3.76
C ALA A 159 -7.06 -17.19 4.07
N ALA A 160 -6.94 -18.06 3.08
CA ALA A 160 -6.05 -19.21 3.12
C ALA A 160 -5.23 -19.25 1.83
N THR A 161 -3.94 -19.57 1.94
CA THR A 161 -3.04 -19.67 0.79
C THR A 161 -2.36 -21.03 0.82
N ILE A 162 -2.36 -21.70 -0.32
CA ILE A 162 -1.55 -22.88 -0.59
C ILE A 162 -0.74 -22.59 -1.84
N ARG A 163 0.58 -22.51 -1.71
CA ARG A 163 1.52 -22.37 -2.82
C ARG A 163 2.46 -23.57 -2.79
N LEU A 164 2.70 -24.14 -3.94
CA LEU A 164 3.55 -25.32 -4.16
C LEU A 164 4.53 -25.01 -5.29
N GLY A 165 5.47 -25.91 -5.53
CA GLY A 165 6.54 -25.74 -6.52
C GLY A 165 7.75 -25.06 -5.91
N TYR A 166 8.32 -24.07 -6.59
CA TYR A 166 9.57 -23.43 -6.22
C TYR A 166 9.56 -22.78 -4.83
N ILE A 167 8.46 -22.14 -4.46
CA ILE A 167 8.19 -21.66 -3.10
C ILE A 167 6.97 -22.40 -2.57
N GLN A 168 7.14 -23.14 -1.49
CA GLN A 168 6.02 -23.73 -0.79
C GLN A 168 5.61 -22.81 0.35
N ARG A 169 4.32 -22.44 0.38
CA ARG A 169 3.77 -21.57 1.41
C ARG A 169 2.36 -21.99 1.78
N PHE A 170 2.14 -22.13 3.07
CA PHE A 170 0.83 -22.33 3.67
C PHE A 170 0.57 -21.16 4.61
N SER A 171 -0.54 -20.46 4.45
CA SER A 171 -0.89 -19.40 5.37
C SER A 171 -2.37 -19.33 5.64
N PHE A 172 -2.69 -18.86 6.82
CA PHE A 172 -4.05 -18.57 7.26
C PHE A 172 -4.10 -17.16 7.84
N TYR A 173 -5.17 -16.45 7.54
CA TYR A 173 -5.42 -15.11 7.99
C TYR A 173 -6.90 -14.95 8.33
N TYR A 174 -7.19 -14.38 9.51
CA TYR A 174 -8.55 -14.04 9.89
C TYR A 174 -8.59 -12.67 10.55
N SER A 175 -9.34 -11.74 9.98
CA SER A 175 -9.51 -10.38 10.47
C SER A 175 -10.95 -10.10 10.88
N PHE A 176 -11.10 -9.65 12.13
CA PHE A 176 -12.34 -9.12 12.70
C PHE A 176 -12.18 -7.60 12.88
N PRO A 177 -12.65 -6.76 11.99
CA PRO A 177 -12.47 -5.32 12.12
C PRO A 177 -13.29 -4.69 13.25
N SER A 178 -14.20 -5.46 13.87
CA SER A 178 -15.11 -4.98 14.90
C SER A 178 -15.50 -6.08 15.89
N ILE A 179 -14.75 -6.22 16.97
CA ILE A 179 -15.03 -7.16 18.08
C ILE A 179 -15.80 -6.53 19.23
N THR A 180 -15.89 -5.21 19.27
CA THR A 180 -16.60 -4.43 20.33
C THR A 180 -17.92 -3.85 19.82
N ARG A 181 -18.87 -3.59 20.73
CA ARG A 181 -20.17 -3.01 20.37
C ARG A 181 -20.05 -1.62 19.73
N ASN A 182 -19.08 -0.82 20.14
CA ASN A 182 -18.80 0.50 19.56
C ASN A 182 -18.09 0.43 18.22
N GLN A 183 -17.79 -0.78 17.70
CA GLN A 183 -17.16 -1.07 16.41
C GLN A 183 -15.80 -0.38 16.18
N LYS A 184 -15.09 -0.01 17.25
CA LYS A 184 -13.80 0.71 17.16
C LYS A 184 -12.59 -0.21 17.32
N THR A 185 -12.77 -1.42 17.87
CA THR A 185 -11.67 -2.35 18.14
C THR A 185 -11.80 -3.59 17.27
N GLY A 186 -10.75 -3.97 16.61
CA GLY A 186 -10.66 -5.18 15.79
C GLY A 186 -9.54 -6.10 16.26
N LEU A 187 -9.58 -7.33 15.80
CA LEU A 187 -8.60 -8.38 16.04
C LEU A 187 -8.25 -9.07 14.73
N THR A 188 -6.96 -9.30 14.51
CA THR A 188 -6.50 -10.10 13.38
C THR A 188 -5.57 -11.20 13.88
N LEU A 189 -5.74 -12.40 13.36
CA LEU A 189 -4.91 -13.57 13.62
C LEU A 189 -4.27 -14.01 12.31
N SER A 190 -2.99 -14.32 12.34
CA SER A 190 -2.28 -14.83 11.18
C SER A 190 -1.25 -15.88 11.55
N TYR A 191 -1.07 -16.84 10.65
CA TYR A 191 0.02 -17.81 10.71
C TYR A 191 0.48 -18.10 9.27
N ALA A 192 1.78 -18.27 9.09
CA ALA A 192 2.36 -18.69 7.82
C ALA A 192 3.54 -19.64 8.05
N TYR A 193 3.65 -20.63 7.17
CA TYR A 193 4.79 -21.49 7.00
C TYR A 193 5.25 -21.38 5.55
N SER A 194 6.56 -21.28 5.33
CA SER A 194 7.14 -21.28 3.98
C SER A 194 8.48 -21.99 3.95
N ARG A 195 8.79 -22.58 2.79
CA ARG A 195 10.11 -23.12 2.48
C ARG A 195 10.45 -22.86 1.02
N VAL A 196 11.73 -22.60 0.77
CA VAL A 196 12.22 -22.19 -0.55
C VAL A 196 13.48 -22.94 -0.90
N HIS A 197 13.66 -23.26 -2.20
CA HIS A 197 14.87 -23.92 -2.71
C HIS A 197 16.03 -22.94 -2.90
N GLN A 198 15.74 -21.64 -3.00
CA GLN A 198 16.74 -20.63 -3.28
C GLN A 198 16.65 -19.49 -2.25
N THR A 199 17.81 -19.15 -1.69
CA THR A 199 17.94 -18.13 -0.65
C THR A 199 18.91 -17.04 -1.11
N PRO A 200 18.54 -15.74 -1.01
CA PRO A 200 19.48 -14.65 -1.25
C PRO A 200 20.57 -14.71 -0.19
N VAL A 201 21.84 -14.71 -0.59
CA VAL A 201 22.99 -14.81 0.31
C VAL A 201 23.73 -13.50 0.46
N GLU A 202 23.80 -12.71 -0.61
CA GLU A 202 24.44 -11.39 -0.60
C GLU A 202 23.89 -10.51 -1.72
N THR A 203 24.28 -9.25 -1.70
CA THR A 203 23.99 -8.29 -2.78
C THR A 203 25.30 -7.82 -3.37
N LEU A 204 25.53 -8.10 -4.64
CA LEU A 204 26.73 -7.73 -5.37
C LEU A 204 26.34 -6.95 -6.65
N ASN A 205 27.02 -5.85 -6.94
CA ASN A 205 26.67 -4.94 -8.04
C ASN A 205 25.19 -4.51 -8.01
N ASN A 206 24.63 -4.38 -6.80
CA ASN A 206 23.22 -4.07 -6.56
C ASN A 206 22.24 -5.08 -7.19
N LYS A 207 22.67 -6.33 -7.34
CA LYS A 207 21.84 -7.48 -7.70
C LYS A 207 21.94 -8.53 -6.60
N THR A 208 20.85 -9.26 -6.41
CA THR A 208 20.79 -10.31 -5.39
C THR A 208 21.47 -11.56 -5.90
N GLU A 209 22.49 -12.04 -5.17
CA GLU A 209 23.10 -13.34 -5.39
C GLU A 209 22.38 -14.41 -4.56
N TYR A 210 22.22 -15.60 -5.15
CA TYR A 210 21.40 -16.64 -4.56
C TYR A 210 22.17 -17.95 -4.39
N PHE A 211 22.00 -18.57 -3.25
CA PHE A 211 22.30 -20.00 -3.08
C PHE A 211 21.04 -20.81 -3.47
N LYS A 212 21.20 -21.83 -4.29
CA LYS A 212 20.17 -22.75 -4.72
C LYS A 212 20.50 -24.15 -4.23
N ASP A 213 19.62 -24.71 -3.41
CA ASP A 213 19.65 -26.12 -3.08
C ASP A 213 18.80 -26.91 -4.10
N SER A 214 19.45 -27.83 -4.84
CA SER A 214 18.80 -28.62 -5.89
C SER A 214 17.95 -29.77 -5.35
N GLU A 215 18.26 -30.27 -4.15
CA GLU A 215 17.64 -31.46 -3.57
C GLU A 215 16.74 -31.15 -2.38
N GLY A 216 17.05 -30.07 -1.64
CA GLY A 216 16.37 -29.69 -0.43
C GLY A 216 15.75 -28.29 -0.46
N TYR A 217 15.62 -27.72 0.71
CA TYR A 217 15.13 -26.35 0.90
C TYR A 217 16.16 -25.52 1.61
N SER A 218 16.73 -24.57 0.90
CA SER A 218 17.78 -23.68 1.42
C SER A 218 17.33 -22.79 2.57
N ARG A 219 16.01 -22.51 2.68
CA ARG A 219 15.44 -21.74 3.79
C ARG A 219 14.05 -22.23 4.16
N LYS A 220 13.77 -22.26 5.47
CA LYS A 220 12.46 -22.56 6.06
C LYS A 220 12.09 -21.45 7.03
N GLU A 221 10.84 -21.01 6.98
CA GLU A 221 10.34 -19.95 7.85
C GLU A 221 8.92 -20.30 8.33
N ASN A 222 8.62 -19.98 9.57
CA ASN A 222 7.26 -19.97 10.08
C ASN A 222 7.08 -18.84 11.08
N GLY A 223 5.83 -18.43 11.28
CA GLY A 223 5.52 -17.42 12.27
C GLY A 223 4.04 -17.11 12.30
N GLY A 224 3.63 -16.54 13.41
CA GLY A 224 2.27 -16.13 13.64
C GLY A 224 2.20 -14.80 14.36
N SER A 225 1.07 -14.13 14.25
CA SER A 225 0.85 -12.87 14.94
C SER A 225 -0.62 -12.66 15.33
N ILE A 226 -0.79 -11.88 16.38
CA ILE A 226 -2.04 -11.32 16.86
C ILE A 226 -1.93 -9.81 16.70
N VAL A 227 -2.90 -9.19 16.02
CA VAL A 227 -2.96 -7.74 15.84
C VAL A 227 -4.25 -7.21 16.45
N LEU A 228 -4.12 -6.28 17.37
CA LEU A 228 -5.22 -5.47 17.87
C LEU A 228 -5.28 -4.17 17.09
N SER A 229 -6.44 -3.82 16.55
CA SER A 229 -6.68 -2.54 15.89
C SER A 229 -7.62 -1.67 16.69
N PHE A 230 -7.34 -0.37 16.71
CA PHE A 230 -8.20 0.64 17.33
C PHE A 230 -8.45 1.78 16.35
N ARG A 231 -9.71 2.01 15.99
CA ARG A 231 -10.16 3.01 15.00
C ARG A 231 -11.00 4.08 15.69
N PRO A 232 -10.38 5.10 16.31
CA PRO A 232 -11.10 6.16 17.03
C PRO A 232 -11.92 7.05 16.09
N LYS A 233 -11.44 7.25 14.85
CA LYS A 233 -12.09 8.02 13.79
C LYS A 233 -12.12 7.19 12.50
N ILE A 234 -13.00 7.50 11.58
CA ILE A 234 -13.16 6.78 10.30
C ILE A 234 -11.84 6.68 9.53
N ASN A 235 -11.04 7.73 9.57
CA ASN A 235 -9.81 7.89 8.81
C ASN A 235 -8.53 7.64 9.60
N VAL A 236 -8.60 7.24 10.87
CA VAL A 236 -7.43 6.98 11.73
C VAL A 236 -7.54 5.60 12.35
N THR A 237 -6.53 4.77 12.14
CA THR A 237 -6.48 3.43 12.73
C THR A 237 -5.09 3.17 13.32
N HIS A 238 -5.07 2.70 14.54
CA HIS A 238 -3.88 2.22 15.25
C HIS A 238 -3.89 0.70 15.25
N TYR A 239 -2.73 0.10 15.08
CA TYR A 239 -2.53 -1.35 15.19
C TYR A 239 -1.37 -1.64 16.13
N VAL A 240 -1.58 -2.60 17.01
CA VAL A 240 -0.53 -3.17 17.85
C VAL A 240 -0.46 -4.66 17.53
N GLU A 241 0.70 -5.11 17.10
CA GLU A 241 0.97 -6.51 16.76
C GLU A 241 1.97 -7.10 17.74
N ALA A 242 1.64 -8.29 18.24
CA ALA A 242 2.57 -9.19 18.88
C ALA A 242 2.66 -10.48 18.06
N GLY A 243 3.87 -10.92 17.78
CA GLY A 243 4.10 -12.08 16.94
C GLY A 243 5.40 -12.80 17.27
N PHE A 244 5.59 -13.93 16.61
CA PHE A 244 6.84 -14.67 16.64
C PHE A 244 7.27 -15.06 15.23
N ARG A 245 8.55 -15.26 15.03
CA ARG A 245 9.15 -15.74 13.81
C ARG A 245 10.24 -16.76 14.11
N HIS A 246 10.21 -17.85 13.37
CA HIS A 246 11.32 -18.80 13.27
C HIS A 246 11.81 -18.83 11.83
N ALA A 247 13.10 -18.74 11.63
CA ALA A 247 13.75 -18.91 10.33
C ALA A 247 14.99 -19.81 10.47
N SER A 248 15.21 -20.66 9.50
CA SER A 248 16.41 -21.49 9.40
C SER A 248 16.90 -21.55 7.95
N VAL A 249 18.19 -21.64 7.77
CA VAL A 249 18.86 -21.78 6.47
C VAL A 249 19.83 -22.95 6.51
N GLU A 250 20.20 -23.44 5.32
CA GLU A 250 21.27 -24.43 5.17
C GLU A 250 22.63 -23.87 5.60
N ASP A 251 23.52 -24.73 6.14
CA ASP A 251 24.83 -24.33 6.59
C ASP A 251 25.65 -23.65 5.49
N THR A 252 25.46 -24.04 4.25
CA THR A 252 26.09 -23.42 3.08
C THR A 252 25.75 -21.94 2.95
N VAL A 253 24.53 -21.51 3.31
CA VAL A 253 24.14 -20.10 3.30
C VAL A 253 24.99 -19.29 4.28
N ILE A 254 25.25 -19.86 5.47
CA ILE A 254 26.11 -19.23 6.48
C ILE A 254 27.57 -19.23 6.05
N SER A 255 28.05 -20.30 5.41
CA SER A 255 29.41 -20.36 4.85
C SER A 255 29.62 -19.31 3.74
N LEU A 256 28.59 -18.98 2.96
CA LEU A 256 28.65 -17.95 1.94
C LEU A 256 28.49 -16.53 2.52
N ASN A 257 27.75 -16.39 3.62
CA ASN A 257 27.60 -15.12 4.31
C ASN A 257 27.45 -15.33 5.83
N GLU A 258 28.54 -15.18 6.55
CA GLU A 258 28.61 -15.32 8.01
C GLU A 258 27.71 -14.29 8.74
N ASN A 259 27.37 -13.16 8.09
CA ASN A 259 26.48 -12.14 8.61
C ASN A 259 25.03 -12.30 8.16
N TYR A 260 24.64 -13.48 7.65
CA TYR A 260 23.28 -13.74 7.18
C TYR A 260 22.24 -13.59 8.30
N PHE A 261 22.44 -14.30 9.43
CA PHE A 261 21.79 -14.06 10.72
C PHE A 261 22.78 -13.42 11.70
N SER A 262 22.34 -13.09 12.89
CA SER A 262 23.22 -12.60 13.95
C SER A 262 24.14 -13.71 14.47
N GLU A 263 23.61 -14.95 14.58
CA GLU A 263 24.32 -16.11 15.08
C GLU A 263 23.75 -17.40 14.43
N GLY A 264 24.65 -18.29 13.97
CA GLY A 264 24.30 -19.61 13.47
C GLY A 264 23.36 -19.63 12.26
N ASN A 265 22.79 -20.80 11.99
CA ASN A 265 21.91 -21.08 10.84
C ASN A 265 20.41 -21.01 11.15
N LYS A 266 20.04 -20.63 12.38
CA LYS A 266 18.65 -20.50 12.84
C LYS A 266 18.47 -19.21 13.64
N THR A 267 17.25 -18.71 13.63
CA THR A 267 16.87 -17.57 14.47
C THR A 267 15.41 -17.70 14.89
N ASN A 268 15.16 -17.46 16.19
CA ASN A 268 13.83 -17.35 16.77
C ASN A 268 13.70 -15.99 17.43
N TYR A 269 12.68 -15.24 17.12
CA TYR A 269 12.48 -13.92 17.72
C TYR A 269 11.02 -13.54 17.83
N GLY A 270 10.73 -12.80 18.91
CA GLY A 270 9.46 -12.11 19.10
C GLY A 270 9.42 -10.81 18.32
N ILE A 271 8.23 -10.43 17.89
CA ILE A 271 7.95 -9.19 17.16
C ILE A 271 6.95 -8.37 17.97
N LEU A 272 7.26 -7.11 18.18
CA LEU A 272 6.31 -6.10 18.63
C LEU A 272 6.28 -4.99 17.60
N ARG A 273 5.08 -4.69 17.06
CA ARG A 273 4.89 -3.62 16.06
C ARG A 273 3.76 -2.70 16.48
N TYR A 274 4.00 -1.42 16.40
CA TYR A 274 2.99 -0.39 16.40
C TYR A 274 2.88 0.20 15.01
N TYR A 275 1.67 0.32 14.47
CA TYR A 275 1.41 0.91 13.17
C TYR A 275 0.23 1.88 13.27
N LEU A 276 0.45 3.12 12.85
CA LEU A 276 -0.57 4.15 12.70
C LEU A 276 -0.85 4.37 11.23
N LYS A 277 -2.12 4.35 10.85
CA LYS A 277 -2.61 4.67 9.50
C LYS A 277 -3.57 5.83 9.55
N VAL A 278 -3.33 6.85 8.70
CA VAL A 278 -4.22 8.00 8.49
C VAL A 278 -4.60 8.06 7.01
N GLU A 279 -5.91 7.94 6.72
CA GLU A 279 -6.43 7.84 5.36
C GLU A 279 -7.39 9.01 5.07
N HIS A 280 -6.92 9.95 4.26
CA HIS A 280 -7.70 11.13 3.84
C HIS A 280 -7.77 11.27 2.32
N ARG A 281 -7.46 10.20 1.58
CA ARG A 281 -7.65 10.17 0.13
C ARG A 281 -9.14 10.06 -0.21
N ASP A 282 -9.51 10.57 -1.37
CA ASP A 282 -10.84 10.33 -1.96
C ASP A 282 -11.04 8.83 -2.24
N LEU A 283 -10.19 8.24 -3.07
CA LEU A 283 -10.15 6.81 -3.34
C LEU A 283 -8.79 6.24 -2.95
N ALA A 284 -8.78 5.15 -2.16
CA ALA A 284 -7.54 4.56 -1.66
C ALA A 284 -6.66 4.00 -2.78
N VAL A 285 -7.27 3.49 -3.85
CA VAL A 285 -6.55 2.80 -4.93
C VAL A 285 -5.99 3.76 -5.96
N TYR A 286 -6.76 4.74 -6.42
CA TYR A 286 -6.35 5.69 -7.44
C TYR A 286 -6.77 7.11 -7.06
N ALA A 287 -6.06 7.68 -6.07
CA ALA A 287 -6.40 8.95 -5.48
C ALA A 287 -6.17 10.13 -6.43
N THR A 288 -7.08 11.10 -6.38
CA THR A 288 -6.97 12.37 -7.09
C THR A 288 -6.78 13.55 -6.15
N LYS A 289 -7.23 13.43 -4.90
CA LYS A 289 -7.07 14.45 -3.85
C LYS A 289 -6.91 13.84 -2.48
N GLY A 290 -6.43 14.65 -1.55
CA GLY A 290 -6.28 14.26 -0.15
C GLY A 290 -4.86 13.83 0.19
N TYR A 291 -4.70 13.05 1.26
CA TYR A 291 -3.39 12.55 1.68
C TYR A 291 -3.51 11.21 2.40
N PHE A 292 -2.40 10.51 2.41
CA PHE A 292 -2.19 9.29 3.17
C PHE A 292 -0.93 9.45 4.02
N PHE A 293 -0.98 9.00 5.26
CA PHE A 293 0.18 8.93 6.13
C PHE A 293 0.15 7.61 6.89
N ASP A 294 1.30 6.97 6.98
CA ASP A 294 1.51 5.90 7.92
C ASP A 294 2.89 5.99 8.59
N ILE A 295 2.97 5.39 9.75
CA ILE A 295 4.22 5.18 10.47
C ILE A 295 4.14 3.86 11.21
N GLU A 296 5.19 3.06 11.11
CA GLU A 296 5.37 1.87 11.91
C GLU A 296 6.66 1.91 12.70
N ALA A 297 6.59 1.46 13.94
CA ALA A 297 7.75 1.19 14.78
C ALA A 297 7.77 -0.31 15.07
N VAL A 298 8.87 -0.98 14.76
CA VAL A 298 9.01 -2.43 14.88
C VAL A 298 10.20 -2.75 15.76
N LYS A 299 9.97 -3.61 16.75
CA LYS A 299 10.99 -4.29 17.55
C LYS A 299 11.00 -5.76 17.20
N ASN A 300 12.08 -6.24 16.63
CA ASN A 300 12.38 -7.65 16.45
C ASN A 300 13.37 -8.08 17.53
N GLY A 301 13.12 -9.22 18.17
CA GLY A 301 13.90 -9.70 19.32
C GLY A 301 13.37 -9.11 20.63
N LEU A 302 12.50 -9.87 21.31
CA LEU A 302 12.03 -9.55 22.65
C LEU A 302 12.89 -10.29 23.67
N PRO A 303 13.15 -9.76 24.89
CA PRO A 303 14.09 -10.34 25.84
C PRO A 303 13.84 -11.81 26.20
N PHE A 304 12.59 -12.25 26.13
CA PHE A 304 12.16 -13.61 26.47
C PHE A 304 12.02 -14.52 25.24
N LEU A 305 12.17 -13.99 24.04
CA LEU A 305 12.07 -14.71 22.76
C LEU A 305 13.04 -14.05 21.77
N ASN A 306 14.32 -14.36 21.96
CA ASN A 306 15.41 -13.76 21.19
C ASN A 306 16.58 -14.74 21.07
N GLU A 307 16.89 -15.13 19.84
CA GLU A 307 18.13 -15.84 19.49
C GLU A 307 18.94 -14.92 18.58
N GLY A 308 19.76 -14.04 19.21
CA GLY A 308 20.69 -13.16 18.50
C GLY A 308 20.07 -12.00 17.70
N VAL A 309 18.75 -11.80 17.74
CA VAL A 309 18.09 -10.70 17.03
C VAL A 309 17.74 -9.57 18.01
N ASP A 310 18.35 -8.42 17.81
CA ASP A 310 17.99 -7.19 18.50
C ASP A 310 17.92 -6.04 17.49
N MET A 311 16.75 -5.79 16.94
CA MET A 311 16.59 -4.78 15.89
C MET A 311 15.33 -3.95 16.13
N THR A 312 15.50 -2.64 16.05
CA THR A 312 14.40 -1.68 16.11
C THR A 312 14.48 -0.77 14.91
N TYR A 313 13.36 -0.61 14.18
CA TYR A 313 13.30 0.34 13.09
C TYR A 313 11.98 1.11 13.07
N ILE A 314 12.01 2.25 12.43
CA ILE A 314 10.85 3.06 12.10
C ILE A 314 10.78 3.14 10.58
N LEU A 315 9.59 2.90 10.01
CA LEU A 315 9.28 3.11 8.60
C LEU A 315 8.07 4.01 8.49
N SER A 316 8.11 5.00 7.61
CA SER A 316 7.00 5.93 7.41
C SER A 316 6.80 6.26 5.94
N HIS A 317 5.55 6.46 5.56
CA HIS A 317 5.15 6.93 4.24
C HIS A 317 4.20 8.11 4.37
N TYR A 318 4.44 9.14 3.58
CA TYR A 318 3.52 10.25 3.39
C TYR A 318 3.24 10.45 1.91
N LYS A 319 1.98 10.57 1.52
CA LYS A 319 1.55 10.78 0.14
C LYS A 319 0.53 11.90 0.09
N LYS A 320 0.69 12.81 -0.85
CA LYS A 320 -0.24 13.93 -1.04
C LYS A 320 -0.67 14.02 -2.49
N PHE A 321 -1.94 14.30 -2.70
CA PHE A 321 -2.60 14.37 -4.00
C PHE A 321 -3.26 15.73 -4.15
N PHE A 322 -2.99 16.42 -5.27
CA PHE A 322 -3.48 17.75 -5.58
C PHE A 322 -4.21 17.71 -6.92
N PRO A 323 -5.53 17.96 -6.96
CA PRO A 323 -6.21 18.24 -8.22
C PRO A 323 -5.76 19.63 -8.70
N LEU A 324 -5.10 19.72 -9.86
CA LEU A 324 -4.71 20.97 -10.49
C LEU A 324 -5.82 21.53 -11.38
N SER A 325 -6.54 20.61 -12.05
CA SER A 325 -7.72 20.92 -12.86
C SER A 325 -8.61 19.68 -12.97
N SER A 326 -9.66 19.74 -13.79
CA SER A 326 -10.52 18.57 -14.06
C SER A 326 -9.78 17.40 -14.70
N HIS A 327 -8.67 17.65 -15.42
CA HIS A 327 -7.90 16.62 -16.10
C HIS A 327 -6.50 16.41 -15.54
N TRP A 328 -5.96 17.37 -14.78
CA TRP A 328 -4.58 17.33 -14.30
C TRP A 328 -4.51 17.15 -12.79
N ASN A 329 -3.69 16.22 -12.38
CA ASN A 329 -3.38 15.95 -10.98
C ASN A 329 -1.86 15.94 -10.78
N PHE A 330 -1.42 16.49 -9.66
CA PHE A 330 -0.06 16.33 -9.16
C PHE A 330 -0.09 15.52 -7.87
N ASN A 331 0.84 14.60 -7.72
CA ASN A 331 1.01 13.89 -6.46
C ASN A 331 2.49 13.67 -6.16
N PHE A 332 2.80 13.59 -4.89
CA PHE A 332 4.11 13.17 -4.42
C PHE A 332 4.00 12.26 -3.21
N GLY A 333 5.03 11.45 -3.01
CA GLY A 333 5.19 10.57 -1.86
C GLY A 333 6.60 10.64 -1.31
N VAL A 334 6.71 10.65 0.02
CA VAL A 334 7.98 10.54 0.74
C VAL A 334 7.91 9.31 1.62
N SER A 335 8.95 8.47 1.55
CA SER A 335 9.08 7.28 2.39
C SER A 335 10.47 7.26 3.03
N GLY A 336 10.57 6.67 4.20
CA GLY A 336 11.87 6.52 4.86
C GLY A 336 11.87 5.45 5.93
N LYS A 337 12.98 4.71 6.00
CA LYS A 337 13.28 3.70 7.01
C LYS A 337 14.50 4.13 7.81
N TYR A 338 14.40 4.03 9.11
CA TYR A 338 15.48 4.30 10.04
C TYR A 338 15.64 3.14 11.02
N ASN A 339 16.80 2.49 11.02
CA ASN A 339 17.18 1.49 12.02
C ASN A 339 17.94 2.16 13.16
N VAL A 340 17.56 1.81 14.37
CA VAL A 340 18.20 2.34 15.60
C VAL A 340 19.56 1.68 15.81
N GLN A 341 19.70 0.39 15.50
CA GLN A 341 20.93 -0.36 15.64
C GLN A 341 21.89 -0.07 14.46
N GLY A 342 23.17 0.11 14.77
CA GLY A 342 24.21 0.37 13.77
C GLY A 342 24.57 -0.85 12.93
N LYS A 343 24.39 -2.07 13.45
CA LYS A 343 24.62 -3.34 12.74
C LYS A 343 23.31 -4.08 12.56
N VAL A 344 23.08 -4.56 11.35
CA VAL A 344 21.85 -5.28 10.95
C VAL A 344 22.27 -6.52 10.16
N PRO A 345 21.84 -7.74 10.54
CA PRO A 345 22.11 -8.95 9.76
C PRO A 345 21.58 -8.82 8.33
N TYR A 346 22.23 -9.48 7.37
CA TYR A 346 21.85 -9.42 5.95
C TYR A 346 20.36 -9.75 5.72
N TYR A 347 19.81 -10.69 6.46
CA TYR A 347 18.40 -11.08 6.40
C TYR A 347 17.43 -9.88 6.57
N PHE A 348 17.84 -8.80 7.25
CA PHE A 348 17.03 -7.62 7.54
C PHE A 348 17.42 -6.35 6.75
N THR A 349 18.41 -6.41 5.86
CA THR A 349 18.99 -5.22 5.20
C THR A 349 18.16 -4.64 4.07
N LYS A 350 17.00 -5.21 3.74
CA LYS A 350 16.17 -4.76 2.62
C LYS A 350 15.80 -3.28 2.76
N ALA A 351 16.19 -2.47 1.75
CA ALA A 351 15.87 -1.05 1.68
C ALA A 351 15.11 -0.72 0.39
N LEU A 352 15.75 -0.29 -0.69
CA LEU A 352 15.06 0.04 -1.94
C LEU A 352 15.13 -1.10 -2.98
N GLY A 353 14.09 -1.20 -3.81
CA GLY A 353 13.94 -2.25 -4.82
C GLY A 353 12.99 -3.39 -4.40
N TYR A 354 12.32 -3.24 -3.25
CA TYR A 354 11.40 -4.25 -2.71
C TYR A 354 9.98 -3.69 -2.56
N GLY A 355 8.99 -4.44 -3.03
CA GLY A 355 7.58 -4.08 -2.90
C GLY A 355 7.25 -2.71 -3.50
N LYS A 356 6.89 -1.75 -2.66
CA LYS A 356 6.54 -0.37 -3.07
C LYS A 356 7.71 0.61 -2.99
N ASP A 357 8.76 0.23 -2.27
CA ASP A 357 9.90 1.09 -1.99
C ASP A 357 10.98 0.87 -3.04
N PHE A 358 10.79 1.44 -4.22
CA PHE A 358 11.73 1.41 -5.33
C PHE A 358 11.71 2.74 -6.10
N ILE A 359 12.82 3.05 -6.74
CA ILE A 359 12.98 4.18 -7.68
C ILE A 359 12.65 3.65 -9.07
N ARG A 360 11.73 4.26 -9.80
CA ARG A 360 11.41 3.88 -11.17
C ARG A 360 12.63 4.07 -12.09
N GLY A 361 12.87 3.07 -12.95
CA GLY A 361 14.11 2.95 -13.74
C GLY A 361 15.18 2.08 -13.07
N TYR A 362 14.94 1.59 -11.84
CA TYR A 362 15.82 0.67 -11.12
C TYR A 362 15.19 -0.70 -10.84
N GLU A 363 14.24 -1.13 -11.65
CA GLU A 363 13.48 -2.37 -11.47
C GLU A 363 14.38 -3.62 -11.45
N TYR A 364 15.54 -3.54 -12.11
CA TYR A 364 16.53 -4.64 -12.14
C TYR A 364 17.49 -4.63 -10.95
N TYR A 365 17.46 -3.60 -10.12
CA TYR A 365 18.38 -3.41 -9.01
C TYR A 365 17.72 -3.60 -7.65
N VAL A 366 18.49 -4.00 -6.66
CA VAL A 366 18.21 -3.85 -5.23
C VAL A 366 19.28 -2.95 -4.63
N ILE A 367 18.90 -2.09 -3.74
CA ILE A 367 19.82 -1.24 -3.01
C ILE A 367 19.57 -1.54 -1.54
N ASP A 368 20.33 -2.53 -1.04
CA ASP A 368 20.23 -2.96 0.36
C ASP A 368 20.99 -2.02 1.28
N GLY A 369 20.55 -1.91 2.51
CA GLY A 369 21.17 -1.07 3.52
C GLY A 369 20.33 -0.95 4.78
N GLN A 370 20.88 -0.25 5.78
CA GLN A 370 20.20 -0.08 7.06
C GLN A 370 19.05 0.92 6.97
N ASN A 371 19.28 2.04 6.29
CA ASN A 371 18.34 3.16 6.24
C ASN A 371 18.11 3.60 4.80
N PHE A 372 16.94 4.18 4.54
CA PHE A 372 16.68 4.82 3.24
C PHE A 372 15.76 6.02 3.36
N SER A 373 15.84 6.90 2.37
CA SER A 373 14.81 7.87 2.04
C SER A 373 14.46 7.79 0.56
N LEU A 374 13.19 7.98 0.24
CA LEU A 374 12.64 7.89 -1.10
C LEU A 374 11.63 9.01 -1.32
N LEU A 375 11.80 9.76 -2.39
CA LEU A 375 10.86 10.74 -2.91
C LEU A 375 10.33 10.24 -4.25
N LYS A 376 9.03 10.20 -4.40
CA LYS A 376 8.34 9.93 -5.67
C LYS A 376 7.46 11.11 -6.04
N SER A 377 7.44 11.50 -7.30
CA SER A 377 6.55 12.55 -7.79
C SER A 377 5.93 12.17 -9.12
N ASN A 378 4.71 12.66 -9.36
CA ASN A 378 3.96 12.30 -10.55
C ASN A 378 3.01 13.42 -10.97
N ILE A 379 3.04 13.79 -12.25
CA ILE A 379 2.02 14.63 -12.90
C ILE A 379 1.19 13.69 -13.78
N ARG A 380 -0.10 13.68 -13.55
CA ARG A 380 -1.04 12.77 -14.20
C ARG A 380 -2.09 13.54 -14.99
N PHE A 381 -2.28 13.13 -16.24
CA PHE A 381 -3.33 13.61 -17.12
C PHE A 381 -4.42 12.55 -17.28
N THR A 382 -5.67 12.90 -17.05
CA THR A 382 -6.83 12.04 -17.29
C THR A 382 -7.15 12.02 -18.80
N LEU A 383 -6.71 10.98 -19.48
CA LEU A 383 -6.97 10.79 -20.91
C LEU A 383 -8.42 10.39 -21.14
N LEU A 384 -8.89 9.39 -20.37
CA LEU A 384 -10.26 8.93 -20.37
C LEU A 384 -10.73 8.79 -18.92
N PRO A 385 -11.71 9.59 -18.46
CA PRO A 385 -12.26 9.46 -17.12
C PRO A 385 -12.97 8.10 -16.96
N LYS A 386 -13.34 7.75 -15.72
CA LYS A 386 -14.02 6.48 -15.46
C LYS A 386 -15.29 6.36 -16.32
N HIS A 387 -15.31 5.32 -17.13
CA HIS A 387 -16.46 4.84 -17.90
C HIS A 387 -16.82 3.43 -17.46
N GLU A 388 -18.01 3.01 -17.77
CA GLU A 388 -18.50 1.66 -17.48
C GLU A 388 -19.07 1.05 -18.77
N ILE A 389 -18.67 -0.20 -19.05
CA ILE A 389 -19.22 -1.01 -20.14
C ILE A 389 -19.99 -2.15 -19.52
N HIS A 390 -21.21 -2.39 -19.99
CA HIS A 390 -21.97 -3.58 -19.63
C HIS A 390 -21.67 -4.71 -20.60
N ALA A 391 -20.99 -5.74 -20.11
CA ALA A 391 -20.62 -6.92 -20.89
C ALA A 391 -21.71 -8.00 -20.75
N GLY A 392 -22.73 -7.95 -21.61
CA GLY A 392 -23.90 -8.82 -21.54
C GLY A 392 -23.62 -10.32 -21.72
N PHE A 393 -22.41 -10.70 -22.14
CA PHE A 393 -21.96 -12.11 -22.23
C PHE A 393 -21.50 -12.68 -20.88
N ILE A 394 -21.31 -11.84 -19.85
CA ILE A 394 -20.92 -12.29 -18.51
C ILE A 394 -22.17 -12.67 -17.74
N PRO A 395 -22.35 -13.94 -17.34
CA PRO A 395 -23.60 -14.42 -16.73
C PRO A 395 -23.84 -13.95 -15.29
N LEU A 396 -22.83 -13.32 -14.67
CA LEU A 396 -22.90 -12.79 -13.31
C LEU A 396 -22.99 -11.27 -13.33
N ASP A 397 -24.14 -10.70 -12.99
CA ASP A 397 -24.39 -9.25 -12.97
C ASP A 397 -23.31 -8.44 -12.24
N LYS A 398 -22.78 -9.03 -11.14
CA LYS A 398 -21.72 -8.40 -10.34
C LYS A 398 -20.40 -8.20 -11.10
N PHE A 399 -20.21 -8.90 -12.20
CA PHE A 399 -19.04 -8.82 -13.09
C PHE A 399 -19.40 -8.26 -14.48
N ALA A 400 -20.68 -8.09 -14.79
CA ALA A 400 -21.12 -7.62 -16.10
C ALA A 400 -20.81 -6.14 -16.35
N THR A 401 -20.72 -5.32 -15.30
CA THR A 401 -20.36 -3.90 -15.42
C THR A 401 -18.86 -3.73 -15.20
N ILE A 402 -18.11 -3.42 -16.24
CA ILE A 402 -16.66 -3.26 -16.25
C ILE A 402 -16.32 -1.76 -16.23
N PRO A 403 -15.81 -1.22 -15.10
CA PRO A 403 -15.26 0.12 -15.07
C PRO A 403 -13.90 0.16 -15.75
N TYR A 404 -13.61 1.24 -16.47
CA TYR A 404 -12.29 1.48 -17.05
C TYR A 404 -11.97 2.97 -17.14
N ALA A 405 -10.67 3.28 -16.99
CA ALA A 405 -10.15 4.62 -17.12
C ALA A 405 -8.71 4.57 -17.64
N PHE A 406 -8.27 5.59 -18.37
CA PHE A 406 -6.91 5.72 -18.87
C PHE A 406 -6.29 7.04 -18.42
N TYR A 407 -5.04 6.96 -17.98
CA TYR A 407 -4.26 8.12 -17.55
C TYR A 407 -2.87 8.09 -18.16
N ILE A 408 -2.33 9.27 -18.44
CA ILE A 408 -0.94 9.46 -18.83
C ILE A 408 -0.20 10.06 -17.64
N ASN A 409 0.99 9.55 -17.35
CA ASN A 409 1.81 9.96 -16.23
C ASN A 409 3.18 10.45 -16.70
N LEU A 410 3.65 11.55 -16.12
CA LEU A 410 5.04 11.98 -16.15
C LEU A 410 5.56 11.96 -14.71
N TYR A 411 6.74 11.40 -14.48
CA TYR A 411 7.23 11.21 -13.12
C TYR A 411 8.72 11.40 -12.95
N GLY A 412 9.11 11.68 -11.70
CA GLY A 412 10.49 11.71 -11.26
C GLY A 412 10.60 11.23 -9.82
N ASP A 413 11.54 10.32 -9.59
CA ASP A 413 11.82 9.72 -8.30
C ASP A 413 13.27 9.98 -7.91
N ALA A 414 13.53 10.11 -6.60
CA ALA A 414 14.88 10.20 -6.05
C ALA A 414 14.97 9.40 -4.74
N GLY A 415 16.07 8.70 -4.53
CA GLY A 415 16.29 7.91 -3.34
C GLY A 415 17.73 7.88 -2.90
N TYR A 416 17.92 7.60 -1.62
CA TYR A 416 19.24 7.43 -1.02
C TYR A 416 19.17 6.29 0.00
N VAL A 417 20.13 5.39 -0.05
CA VAL A 417 20.29 4.30 0.92
C VAL A 417 21.60 4.50 1.67
N TRP A 418 21.53 4.46 3.00
CA TRP A 418 22.71 4.45 3.88
C TRP A 418 23.06 3.03 4.27
N ASP A 419 24.29 2.65 3.99
CA ASP A 419 24.83 1.36 4.40
C ASP A 419 26.30 1.49 4.83
N ASN A 420 26.61 0.91 5.98
CA ASN A 420 27.96 0.89 6.54
C ASN A 420 28.58 -0.52 6.58
N GLN A 421 27.80 -1.56 6.27
CA GLN A 421 28.21 -2.96 6.43
C GLN A 421 28.45 -3.67 5.10
N PHE A 422 27.51 -3.55 4.13
CA PHE A 422 27.48 -4.32 2.89
C PHE A 422 27.74 -3.47 1.64
N LYS A 423 28.35 -2.29 1.82
CA LYS A 423 28.60 -1.34 0.73
C LYS A 423 29.66 -1.81 -0.27
N SER A 424 30.52 -2.74 0.13
CA SER A 424 31.57 -3.27 -0.75
C SER A 424 30.94 -3.97 -1.95
N GLY A 425 31.33 -3.58 -3.16
CA GLY A 425 30.76 -4.13 -4.39
C GLY A 425 29.37 -3.60 -4.79
N ASN A 426 28.79 -2.63 -4.05
CA ASN A 426 27.45 -2.09 -4.31
C ASN A 426 27.51 -0.57 -4.56
N PRO A 427 27.75 -0.12 -5.81
CA PRO A 427 28.00 1.29 -6.13
C PRO A 427 26.80 2.21 -5.96
N LEU A 428 25.57 1.70 -5.86
CA LEU A 428 24.36 2.53 -5.73
C LEU A 428 24.08 2.94 -4.27
N VAL A 429 24.69 2.28 -3.27
CA VAL A 429 24.56 2.68 -1.87
C VAL A 429 25.39 3.93 -1.56
N ASN A 430 25.00 4.67 -0.53
CA ASN A 430 25.65 5.90 -0.09
C ASN A 430 25.78 6.96 -1.20
N SER A 431 24.89 6.92 -2.18
CA SER A 431 24.83 7.89 -3.27
C SER A 431 23.38 8.15 -3.68
N TRP A 432 23.10 9.37 -4.12
CA TRP A 432 21.78 9.72 -4.64
C TRP A 432 21.51 8.97 -5.94
N GLN A 433 20.36 8.30 -5.97
CA GLN A 433 19.80 7.67 -7.16
C GLN A 433 18.56 8.45 -7.60
N TYR A 434 18.36 8.60 -8.90
CA TYR A 434 17.17 9.22 -9.46
C TYR A 434 16.77 8.56 -10.77
N GLY A 435 15.47 8.54 -11.00
CA GLY A 435 14.88 8.05 -12.24
C GLY A 435 13.70 8.90 -12.64
N PHE A 436 13.44 9.02 -13.92
CA PHE A 436 12.32 9.77 -14.48
C PHE A 436 11.79 9.09 -15.73
N GLY A 437 10.55 9.42 -16.09
CA GLY A 437 9.94 8.79 -17.25
C GLY A 437 8.50 9.20 -17.47
N ALA A 438 7.88 8.47 -18.38
CA ALA A 438 6.47 8.61 -18.72
C ALA A 438 5.79 7.23 -18.74
N GLY A 439 4.48 7.20 -18.50
CA GLY A 439 3.73 5.96 -18.51
C GLY A 439 2.26 6.15 -18.79
N ILE A 440 1.60 5.02 -19.03
CA ILE A 440 0.15 4.93 -19.20
C ILE A 440 -0.39 3.99 -18.13
N ASP A 441 -1.41 4.45 -17.40
CA ASP A 441 -2.16 3.64 -16.43
C ASP A 441 -3.51 3.27 -17.03
N PHE A 442 -3.83 2.00 -17.00
CA PHE A 442 -5.15 1.45 -17.23
C PHE A 442 -5.73 0.98 -15.89
N VAL A 443 -6.77 1.68 -15.42
CA VAL A 443 -7.48 1.35 -14.18
C VAL A 443 -8.76 0.64 -14.55
N THR A 444 -9.01 -0.51 -13.94
CA THR A 444 -10.18 -1.33 -14.25
C THR A 444 -10.74 -2.03 -13.01
N TYR A 445 -11.41 -3.13 -13.21
CA TYR A 445 -12.12 -3.99 -12.29
C TYR A 445 -11.40 -4.20 -10.96
N TYR A 446 -12.16 -4.17 -9.86
CA TYR A 446 -11.67 -4.48 -8.50
C TYR A 446 -10.38 -3.75 -8.13
N ASP A 447 -10.28 -2.49 -8.57
CA ASP A 447 -9.18 -1.61 -8.21
C ASP A 447 -7.82 -2.04 -8.82
N MET A 448 -7.84 -2.84 -9.89
CA MET A 448 -6.61 -3.22 -10.61
C MET A 448 -6.09 -2.06 -11.45
N VAL A 449 -4.78 -1.84 -11.36
CA VAL A 449 -4.05 -0.85 -12.15
C VAL A 449 -2.95 -1.56 -12.93
N PHE A 450 -3.03 -1.48 -14.25
CA PHE A 450 -1.98 -1.91 -15.16
C PHE A 450 -1.21 -0.67 -15.61
N ARG A 451 0.07 -0.65 -15.36
CA ARG A 451 0.93 0.49 -15.65
C ARG A 451 2.05 0.08 -16.57
N LEU A 452 2.15 0.74 -17.73
CA LEU A 452 3.26 0.61 -18.66
C LEU A 452 4.08 1.90 -18.61
N GLU A 453 5.36 1.80 -18.23
CA GLU A 453 6.25 2.94 -18.03
C GLU A 453 7.51 2.81 -18.90
N TYR A 454 7.97 3.93 -19.47
CA TYR A 454 9.31 4.10 -19.99
C TYR A 454 10.11 4.96 -19.03
N SER A 455 11.19 4.42 -18.48
CA SER A 455 12.02 5.07 -17.46
C SER A 455 13.46 5.21 -17.94
N ILE A 456 14.13 6.25 -17.44
CA ILE A 456 15.56 6.48 -17.56
C ILE A 456 16.12 6.69 -16.16
N ASN A 457 17.23 6.02 -15.81
CA ASN A 457 17.89 6.16 -14.52
C ASN A 457 19.17 7.00 -14.61
N LYS A 458 19.78 7.29 -13.45
CA LYS A 458 21.05 8.04 -13.34
C LYS A 458 22.22 7.37 -14.09
N LEU A 459 22.18 6.05 -14.25
CA LEU A 459 23.25 5.31 -14.95
C LEU A 459 23.17 5.48 -16.48
N GLY A 460 22.15 6.20 -16.98
CA GLY A 460 21.88 6.34 -18.41
C GLY A 460 21.16 5.14 -19.02
N GLU A 461 20.73 4.19 -18.17
CA GLU A 461 19.96 3.04 -18.63
C GLU A 461 18.49 3.42 -18.80
N SER A 462 17.87 2.87 -19.83
CA SER A 462 16.45 3.07 -20.09
C SER A 462 15.75 1.74 -20.37
N GLY A 463 14.46 1.68 -20.08
CA GLY A 463 13.67 0.47 -20.30
C GLY A 463 12.17 0.73 -20.24
N ILE A 464 11.44 -0.27 -20.76
CA ILE A 464 9.98 -0.35 -20.64
C ILE A 464 9.67 -1.31 -19.50
N PHE A 465 8.84 -0.86 -18.56
CA PHE A 465 8.50 -1.62 -17.37
C PHE A 465 6.99 -1.77 -17.23
N LEU A 466 6.56 -2.96 -16.87
CA LEU A 466 5.16 -3.28 -16.60
C LEU A 466 4.94 -3.49 -15.11
N HIS A 467 3.98 -2.78 -14.54
CA HIS A 467 3.60 -2.90 -13.14
C HIS A 467 2.13 -3.23 -13.00
N PHE A 468 1.84 -4.15 -12.08
CA PHE A 468 0.50 -4.50 -11.62
C PHE A 468 0.34 -4.00 -10.20
N THR A 469 -0.15 -2.77 -10.02
CA THR A 469 -0.18 -2.16 -8.68
C THR A 469 -1.21 -1.06 -8.59
N SER A 470 -1.53 -0.67 -7.38
CA SER A 470 -2.20 0.60 -7.13
C SER A 470 -1.22 1.77 -7.29
N SER A 471 -1.71 2.94 -7.68
CA SER A 471 -0.87 4.14 -7.84
C SER A 471 -0.11 4.47 -6.56
N ILE A 472 1.08 5.01 -6.74
CA ILE A 472 2.12 5.46 -5.78
C ILE A 472 1.89 5.02 -4.34
#